data_65cc08509df4a2803b51991e26c4821a
#
_entry.id   65cc08509df4a2803b51991e26c4821a
#
_cell.length_a   1.000
_cell.length_b   1.000
_cell.length_c   1.000
_cell.angle_alpha   90.00
_cell.angle_beta   90.00
_cell.angle_gamma   90.00
#
_symmetry.space_group_name_H-M   'P 1'
#
loop_
_entity.id
_entity.type
_entity.pdbx_description
1 polymer ?
#
loop_
_entity_poly.entity_id
_entity_poly.type
_entity_poly.pdbx_seq_one_letter_code
_entity_poly.pdbx_strand_id
1 'polypeptide(L)'
;MIAVDEEGGTVQRLDDLLGTLPSARQLAELPIEAVWSLVAGRSAALAELGFTVNLAPVIDVGSGPGIGSRSFSHNPEIVADYGNAFAGGILAGGLTPVAKHFPGHGRSNADSHDVLPSTPSLAELRGVDLVPWEAIPDGTAVMVGHLAVPGLTDGRPASLSADAIIGLLRGELGFDGLVVTDDLSMGAVAGETDVAEAARLALTAGADLLLVGPATQVVPSAWGLVAAIDNQSLDVERLNQAVVRGFALRGVDPCGL
;
A
#
# COMPACT_ATOMS: atom_id res chain seq x y z
N MET A 1 8.74 14.21 -1.66
CA MET A 1 8.60 12.80 -1.27
C MET A 1 9.17 11.95 -2.40
N ILE A 2 10.10 11.06 -2.10
CA ILE A 2 10.71 10.13 -3.07
C ILE A 2 10.50 8.73 -2.51
N ALA A 3 9.78 7.88 -3.24
CA ALA A 3 9.46 6.51 -2.84
C ALA A 3 10.27 5.48 -3.61
N VAL A 4 10.48 4.31 -3.03
CA VAL A 4 11.14 3.16 -3.67
C VAL A 4 10.46 1.86 -3.23
N ASP A 5 10.43 0.87 -4.14
CA ASP A 5 10.12 -0.52 -3.81
C ASP A 5 11.41 -1.23 -3.41
N GLU A 6 11.65 -1.35 -2.11
CA GLU A 6 12.81 -2.02 -1.56
C GLU A 6 12.35 -3.05 -0.51
N GLU A 7 11.64 -4.08 -1.03
CA GLU A 7 11.08 -5.18 -0.22
C GLU A 7 12.13 -6.23 0.14
N GLY A 8 13.15 -6.35 -0.71
CA GLY A 8 14.08 -7.48 -0.72
C GLY A 8 13.68 -8.57 -1.72
N GLY A 9 14.53 -9.58 -1.87
CA GLY A 9 14.34 -10.67 -2.81
C GLY A 9 14.25 -10.18 -4.26
N THR A 10 13.15 -10.48 -4.93
CA THR A 10 12.92 -10.11 -6.33
C THR A 10 12.47 -8.66 -6.53
N VAL A 11 12.08 -7.98 -5.46
CA VAL A 11 11.58 -6.59 -5.51
C VAL A 11 12.52 -5.70 -4.70
N GLN A 12 13.61 -5.30 -5.32
CA GLN A 12 14.56 -4.30 -4.84
C GLN A 12 15.14 -3.56 -6.03
N ARG A 13 15.43 -2.27 -5.85
CA ARG A 13 15.87 -1.37 -6.93
C ARG A 13 17.33 -0.94 -6.80
N LEU A 14 17.91 -1.16 -5.62
CA LEU A 14 19.24 -0.65 -5.27
C LEU A 14 20.21 -1.77 -4.83
N ASP A 15 19.95 -3.00 -5.26
CA ASP A 15 20.80 -4.16 -4.93
C ASP A 15 22.22 -4.05 -5.49
N ASP A 16 22.40 -3.45 -6.65
CA ASP A 16 23.72 -3.17 -7.22
C ASP A 16 24.54 -2.17 -6.37
N LEU A 17 23.87 -1.26 -5.67
CA LEU A 17 24.51 -0.22 -4.86
C LEU A 17 24.66 -0.61 -3.39
N LEU A 18 23.62 -1.22 -2.81
CA LEU A 18 23.51 -1.48 -1.39
C LEU A 18 23.66 -2.98 -1.03
N GLY A 19 23.90 -3.83 -2.03
CA GLY A 19 23.88 -5.29 -1.87
C GLY A 19 22.44 -5.85 -1.81
N THR A 20 22.30 -7.17 -1.88
CA THR A 20 20.99 -7.82 -1.86
C THR A 20 20.41 -7.91 -0.44
N LEU A 21 19.13 -7.58 -0.31
CA LEU A 21 18.29 -7.86 0.85
C LEU A 21 17.56 -9.20 0.62
N PRO A 22 17.56 -10.15 1.57
CA PRO A 22 16.81 -11.40 1.40
C PRO A 22 15.32 -11.15 1.19
N SER A 23 14.61 -12.10 0.54
CA SER A 23 13.15 -12.03 0.41
C SER A 23 12.46 -12.13 1.78
N ALA A 24 11.21 -11.63 1.87
CA ALA A 24 10.43 -11.72 3.10
C ALA A 24 10.36 -13.16 3.64
N ARG A 25 10.20 -14.15 2.75
CA ARG A 25 10.21 -15.57 3.11
C ARG A 25 11.52 -16.02 3.78
N GLN A 26 12.66 -15.56 3.30
CA GLN A 26 13.97 -15.86 3.87
C GLN A 26 14.20 -15.06 5.15
N LEU A 27 13.73 -13.81 5.22
CA LEU A 27 13.81 -13.00 6.43
C LEU A 27 13.03 -13.65 7.60
N ALA A 28 11.91 -14.32 7.31
CA ALA A 28 11.12 -15.04 8.31
C ALA A 28 11.85 -16.27 8.91
N GLU A 29 13.00 -16.66 8.39
CA GLU A 29 13.86 -17.71 8.95
C GLU A 29 14.88 -17.15 9.96
N LEU A 30 15.02 -15.82 10.07
CA LEU A 30 15.92 -15.13 10.97
C LEU A 30 15.20 -14.73 12.27
N PRO A 31 15.94 -14.47 13.37
CA PRO A 31 15.35 -13.81 14.53
C PRO A 31 14.75 -12.45 14.18
N ILE A 32 13.61 -12.11 14.76
CA ILE A 32 12.86 -10.86 14.46
C ILE A 32 13.73 -9.61 14.66
N GLU A 33 14.53 -9.59 15.71
CA GLU A 33 15.44 -8.48 16.03
C GLU A 33 16.54 -8.31 14.97
N ALA A 34 16.98 -9.40 14.36
CA ALA A 34 17.92 -9.36 13.24
C ALA A 34 17.28 -8.77 11.99
N VAL A 35 16.01 -9.10 11.71
CA VAL A 35 15.25 -8.51 10.60
C VAL A 35 15.08 -7.01 10.81
N TRP A 36 14.63 -6.58 11.99
CA TRP A 36 14.52 -5.17 12.34
C TRP A 36 15.83 -4.41 12.12
N SER A 37 16.95 -4.94 12.64
CA SER A 37 18.26 -4.29 12.54
C SER A 37 18.76 -4.19 11.10
N LEU A 38 18.55 -5.24 10.30
CA LEU A 38 18.96 -5.31 8.90
C LEU A 38 18.17 -4.29 8.06
N VAL A 39 16.84 -4.20 8.27
CA VAL A 39 15.97 -3.25 7.60
C VAL A 39 16.25 -1.82 8.03
N ALA A 40 16.54 -1.57 9.31
CA ALA A 40 16.93 -0.24 9.80
C ALA A 40 18.20 0.26 9.12
N GLY A 41 19.22 -0.59 9.01
CA GLY A 41 20.46 -0.26 8.30
C GLY A 41 20.23 0.02 6.81
N ARG A 42 19.41 -0.81 6.14
CA ARG A 42 19.04 -0.59 4.74
C ARG A 42 18.30 0.73 4.56
N SER A 43 17.34 1.02 5.42
CA SER A 43 16.51 2.24 5.34
C SER A 43 17.33 3.50 5.63
N ALA A 44 18.29 3.45 6.56
CA ALA A 44 19.21 4.56 6.78
C ALA A 44 20.05 4.87 5.54
N ALA A 45 20.56 3.85 4.84
CA ALA A 45 21.29 4.03 3.59
C ALA A 45 20.38 4.62 2.47
N LEU A 46 19.11 4.22 2.40
CA LEU A 46 18.15 4.81 1.49
C LEU A 46 17.88 6.28 1.83
N ALA A 47 17.77 6.63 3.12
CA ALA A 47 17.59 8.01 3.57
C ALA A 47 18.76 8.91 3.17
N GLU A 48 20.01 8.41 3.29
CA GLU A 48 21.20 9.12 2.82
C GLU A 48 21.18 9.39 1.30
N LEU A 49 20.53 8.51 0.52
CA LEU A 49 20.34 8.71 -0.91
C LEU A 49 19.15 9.66 -1.24
N GLY A 50 18.43 10.14 -0.23
CA GLY A 50 17.32 11.09 -0.38
C GLY A 50 15.94 10.46 -0.52
N PHE A 51 15.79 9.14 -0.37
CA PHE A 51 14.48 8.51 -0.29
C PHE A 51 13.80 8.88 1.04
N THR A 52 12.47 8.95 1.01
CA THR A 52 11.66 9.32 2.18
C THR A 52 10.57 8.28 2.48
N VAL A 53 10.28 7.41 1.54
CA VAL A 53 9.25 6.37 1.65
C VAL A 53 9.78 5.06 1.09
N ASN A 54 9.54 3.96 1.79
CA ASN A 54 9.71 2.62 1.25
C ASN A 54 8.32 1.97 1.07
N LEU A 55 7.99 1.54 -0.15
CA LEU A 55 6.74 0.83 -0.46
C LEU A 55 6.86 -0.65 0.01
N ALA A 56 7.08 -0.82 1.29
CA ALA A 56 7.25 -2.05 2.05
C ALA A 56 6.85 -1.81 3.51
N PRO A 57 6.50 -2.85 4.28
CA PRO A 57 6.54 -4.28 4.00
C PRO A 57 5.34 -4.81 3.19
N VAL A 58 5.53 -5.99 2.58
CA VAL A 58 4.42 -6.82 2.10
C VAL A 58 3.91 -7.65 3.29
N ILE A 59 2.68 -7.40 3.72
CA ILE A 59 2.03 -8.11 4.82
C ILE A 59 0.86 -8.99 4.34
N ASP A 60 0.92 -9.39 3.07
CA ASP A 60 0.01 -10.37 2.49
C ASP A 60 0.27 -11.75 3.07
N VAL A 61 -0.79 -12.46 3.48
CA VAL A 61 -0.71 -13.83 4.02
C VAL A 61 -0.80 -14.83 2.88
N GLY A 62 0.21 -15.67 2.72
CA GLY A 62 0.22 -16.69 1.66
C GLY A 62 1.17 -16.36 0.51
N SER A 63 1.06 -17.09 -0.59
CA SER A 63 2.01 -17.01 -1.72
C SER A 63 1.31 -17.13 -3.08
N GLY A 64 0.13 -16.53 -3.20
CA GLY A 64 -0.63 -16.47 -4.45
C GLY A 64 0.12 -15.77 -5.59
N PRO A 65 -0.46 -15.77 -6.80
CA PRO A 65 0.12 -15.12 -7.96
C PRO A 65 0.48 -13.67 -7.68
N GLY A 66 1.67 -13.23 -8.14
CA GLY A 66 2.21 -11.89 -7.90
C GLY A 66 2.84 -11.68 -6.51
N ILE A 67 2.57 -12.55 -5.51
CA ILE A 67 3.13 -12.43 -4.15
C ILE A 67 4.30 -13.40 -3.93
N GLY A 68 4.09 -14.71 -3.99
CA GLY A 68 5.17 -15.69 -3.88
C GLY A 68 6.04 -15.52 -2.62
N SER A 69 7.35 -15.34 -2.81
CA SER A 69 8.33 -15.16 -1.72
C SER A 69 8.36 -13.74 -1.13
N ARG A 70 7.55 -12.80 -1.65
CA ARG A 70 7.36 -11.47 -1.09
C ARG A 70 6.60 -11.50 0.24
N SER A 71 5.82 -12.58 0.49
CA SER A 71 5.15 -12.82 1.78
C SER A 71 6.07 -13.52 2.77
N PHE A 72 6.03 -13.12 4.04
CA PHE A 72 6.77 -13.77 5.13
C PHE A 72 6.30 -15.21 5.37
N SER A 73 4.98 -15.47 5.39
CA SER A 73 4.42 -16.76 5.77
C SER A 73 3.01 -17.00 5.21
N HIS A 74 2.55 -18.25 5.38
CA HIS A 74 1.15 -18.63 5.29
C HIS A 74 0.41 -18.53 6.64
N ASN A 75 1.15 -18.27 7.73
CA ASN A 75 0.59 -18.03 9.06
C ASN A 75 0.44 -16.52 9.27
N PRO A 76 -0.80 -16.02 9.51
CA PRO A 76 -1.08 -14.60 9.65
C PRO A 76 -0.34 -13.94 10.82
N GLU A 77 -0.14 -14.64 11.94
CA GLU A 77 0.57 -14.12 13.11
C GLU A 77 2.07 -13.91 12.79
N ILE A 78 2.69 -14.85 12.08
CA ILE A 78 4.07 -14.69 11.60
C ILE A 78 4.19 -13.50 10.65
N VAL A 79 3.22 -13.32 9.74
CA VAL A 79 3.20 -12.17 8.83
C VAL A 79 3.05 -10.87 9.62
N ALA A 80 2.20 -10.82 10.63
CA ALA A 80 2.03 -9.66 11.50
C ALA A 80 3.34 -9.32 12.24
N ASP A 81 3.96 -10.29 12.90
CA ASP A 81 5.16 -10.09 13.70
C ASP A 81 6.33 -9.59 12.83
N TYR A 82 6.62 -10.28 11.72
CA TYR A 82 7.71 -9.90 10.82
C TYR A 82 7.43 -8.64 10.02
N GLY A 83 6.17 -8.42 9.61
CA GLY A 83 5.72 -7.19 8.97
C GLY A 83 5.92 -5.99 9.89
N ASN A 84 5.56 -6.10 11.17
CA ASN A 84 5.74 -5.06 12.17
C ASN A 84 7.24 -4.79 12.43
N ALA A 85 8.06 -5.82 12.53
CA ALA A 85 9.51 -5.66 12.68
C ALA A 85 10.12 -4.96 11.44
N PHE A 86 9.68 -5.31 10.24
CA PHE A 86 10.15 -4.70 9.00
C PHE A 86 9.72 -3.22 8.93
N ALA A 87 8.45 -2.90 9.20
CA ALA A 87 7.96 -1.52 9.25
C ALA A 87 8.69 -0.71 10.32
N GLY A 88 8.88 -1.27 11.53
CA GLY A 88 9.66 -0.64 12.60
C GLY A 88 11.11 -0.37 12.22
N GLY A 89 11.75 -1.27 11.46
CA GLY A 89 13.08 -1.06 10.89
C GLY A 89 13.11 0.10 9.89
N ILE A 90 12.10 0.20 9.01
CA ILE A 90 11.99 1.33 8.06
C ILE A 90 11.87 2.66 8.82
N LEU A 91 11.00 2.73 9.83
CA LEU A 91 10.83 3.92 10.67
C LEU A 91 12.14 4.31 11.39
N ALA A 92 12.83 3.33 11.97
CA ALA A 92 14.11 3.55 12.66
C ALA A 92 15.21 4.05 11.71
N GLY A 93 15.17 3.66 10.44
CA GLY A 93 16.06 4.16 9.39
C GLY A 93 15.66 5.52 8.81
N GLY A 94 14.58 6.14 9.29
CA GLY A 94 14.17 7.50 8.91
C GLY A 94 13.27 7.59 7.67
N LEU A 95 12.71 6.48 7.19
CA LEU A 95 11.73 6.45 6.10
C LEU A 95 10.32 6.16 6.62
N THR A 96 9.32 6.50 5.82
CA THR A 96 7.95 6.06 6.04
C THR A 96 7.72 4.69 5.40
N PRO A 97 7.29 3.66 6.14
CA PRO A 97 6.86 2.40 5.58
C PRO A 97 5.47 2.49 4.95
N VAL A 98 5.22 1.69 3.92
CA VAL A 98 3.91 1.50 3.31
C VAL A 98 3.57 0.02 3.31
N ALA A 99 2.73 -0.41 4.26
CA ALA A 99 2.25 -1.79 4.32
C ALA A 99 1.32 -2.10 3.14
N LYS A 100 1.47 -3.28 2.52
CA LYS A 100 0.75 -3.65 1.30
C LYS A 100 0.48 -5.15 1.21
N HIS A 101 -0.58 -5.57 0.47
CA HIS A 101 -1.59 -4.81 -0.29
C HIS A 101 -2.97 -5.03 0.36
N PHE A 102 -3.51 -4.00 1.03
CA PHE A 102 -4.81 -4.11 1.71
C PHE A 102 -5.93 -4.48 0.72
N PRO A 103 -6.89 -5.36 1.07
CA PRO A 103 -7.05 -6.08 2.34
C PRO A 103 -6.32 -7.44 2.43
N GLY A 104 -5.52 -7.81 1.44
CA GLY A 104 -4.70 -9.03 1.42
C GLY A 104 -4.69 -9.70 0.05
N HIS A 105 -3.53 -9.67 -0.62
CA HIS A 105 -3.32 -10.23 -1.97
C HIS A 105 -2.82 -11.68 -1.94
N GLY A 106 -2.28 -12.14 -0.81
CA GLY A 106 -1.51 -13.39 -0.74
C GLY A 106 -2.29 -14.66 -1.02
N ARG A 107 -3.63 -14.64 -0.94
CA ARG A 107 -4.55 -15.73 -1.27
C ARG A 107 -5.44 -15.45 -2.48
N SER A 108 -5.13 -14.43 -3.28
CA SER A 108 -5.86 -14.13 -4.51
C SER A 108 -5.61 -15.17 -5.61
N ASN A 109 -6.50 -15.22 -6.58
CA ASN A 109 -6.48 -16.22 -7.66
C ASN A 109 -5.70 -15.80 -8.91
N ALA A 110 -5.23 -14.53 -8.97
CA ALA A 110 -4.51 -13.98 -10.12
C ALA A 110 -3.52 -12.86 -9.70
N ASP A 111 -2.71 -12.38 -10.63
CA ASP A 111 -1.83 -11.23 -10.47
C ASP A 111 -2.57 -9.95 -10.89
N SER A 112 -2.57 -8.93 -10.03
CA SER A 112 -3.22 -7.64 -10.28
C SER A 112 -2.55 -6.80 -11.37
N HIS A 113 -1.33 -7.13 -11.75
CA HIS A 113 -0.67 -6.50 -12.90
C HIS A 113 -1.37 -6.83 -14.23
N ASP A 114 -1.98 -8.00 -14.33
CA ASP A 114 -2.58 -8.51 -15.57
C ASP A 114 -4.10 -8.33 -15.59
N VAL A 115 -4.79 -8.72 -14.52
CA VAL A 115 -6.25 -8.74 -14.41
C VAL A 115 -6.70 -8.38 -13.00
N LEU A 116 -7.99 -8.09 -12.82
CA LEU A 116 -8.57 -7.91 -11.48
C LEU A 116 -8.68 -9.27 -10.76
N PRO A 117 -7.84 -9.53 -9.74
CA PRO A 117 -7.90 -10.80 -9.03
C PRO A 117 -9.04 -10.81 -8.02
N SER A 118 -9.60 -11.99 -7.77
CA SER A 118 -10.54 -12.22 -6.67
C SER A 118 -9.83 -12.85 -5.49
N THR A 119 -10.14 -12.35 -4.30
CA THR A 119 -9.69 -12.92 -3.01
C THR A 119 -10.72 -13.93 -2.49
N PRO A 120 -10.43 -14.66 -1.39
CA PRO A 120 -11.48 -15.24 -0.54
C PRO A 120 -12.50 -14.19 -0.09
N SER A 121 -13.67 -14.64 0.38
CA SER A 121 -14.72 -13.72 0.88
C SER A 121 -14.25 -12.89 2.08
N LEU A 122 -14.89 -11.73 2.32
CA LEU A 122 -14.61 -10.90 3.49
C LEU A 122 -14.66 -11.69 4.80
N ALA A 123 -15.62 -12.62 4.92
CA ALA A 123 -15.74 -13.47 6.10
C ALA A 123 -14.49 -14.35 6.34
N GLU A 124 -13.90 -14.85 5.26
CA GLU A 124 -12.66 -15.65 5.32
C GLU A 124 -11.40 -14.78 5.49
N LEU A 125 -11.40 -13.55 4.96
CA LEU A 125 -10.28 -12.62 5.15
C LEU A 125 -10.14 -12.21 6.62
N ARG A 126 -11.25 -12.05 7.35
CA ARG A 126 -11.25 -11.62 8.77
C ARG A 126 -10.42 -12.53 9.67
N GLY A 127 -10.39 -13.83 9.42
CA GLY A 127 -9.66 -14.78 10.24
C GLY A 127 -8.22 -15.03 9.80
N VAL A 128 -7.79 -14.46 8.68
CA VAL A 128 -6.47 -14.76 8.10
C VAL A 128 -5.81 -13.49 7.57
N ASP A 129 -6.31 -12.94 6.47
CA ASP A 129 -5.61 -11.85 5.74
C ASP A 129 -5.69 -10.51 6.47
N LEU A 130 -6.74 -10.28 7.26
CA LEU A 130 -6.89 -9.05 8.04
C LEU A 130 -6.11 -9.04 9.35
N VAL A 131 -5.65 -10.18 9.85
CA VAL A 131 -4.88 -10.26 11.10
C VAL A 131 -3.64 -9.37 11.10
N PRO A 132 -2.80 -9.32 10.04
CA PRO A 132 -1.63 -8.43 10.04
C PRO A 132 -1.98 -6.93 10.03
N TRP A 133 -3.21 -6.57 9.67
CA TRP A 133 -3.67 -5.17 9.60
C TRP A 133 -4.19 -4.62 10.93
N GLU A 134 -4.47 -5.49 11.91
CA GLU A 134 -5.05 -5.10 13.21
C GLU A 134 -4.09 -4.28 14.09
N ALA A 135 -2.78 -4.39 13.86
CA ALA A 135 -1.76 -3.77 14.71
C ALA A 135 -0.50 -3.37 13.93
N ILE A 136 -0.65 -2.60 12.84
CA ILE A 136 0.50 -2.01 12.15
C ILE A 136 1.11 -0.86 12.97
N PRO A 137 2.43 -0.65 12.98
CA PRO A 137 3.08 0.42 13.75
C PRO A 137 2.60 1.82 13.34
N ASP A 138 2.45 2.70 14.32
CA ASP A 138 2.18 4.11 14.08
C ASP A 138 3.20 4.72 13.11
N GLY A 139 2.74 5.61 12.23
CA GLY A 139 3.58 6.20 11.19
C GLY A 139 3.72 5.36 9.93
N THR A 140 3.09 4.17 9.88
CA THR A 140 3.00 3.36 8.67
C THR A 140 1.83 3.82 7.80
N ALA A 141 2.06 4.02 6.50
CA ALA A 141 1.00 4.21 5.51
C ALA A 141 0.48 2.85 5.02
N VAL A 142 -0.70 2.83 4.41
CA VAL A 142 -1.32 1.61 3.85
C VAL A 142 -1.52 1.75 2.35
N MET A 143 -1.01 0.80 1.57
CA MET A 143 -1.33 0.67 0.15
C MET A 143 -2.51 -0.28 -0.04
N VAL A 144 -3.54 0.23 -0.72
CA VAL A 144 -4.73 -0.57 -1.07
C VAL A 144 -4.54 -1.17 -2.46
N GLY A 145 -4.57 -2.49 -2.52
CA GLY A 145 -4.42 -3.25 -3.76
C GLY A 145 -5.68 -3.24 -4.64
N HIS A 146 -5.49 -3.64 -5.89
CA HIS A 146 -6.58 -3.80 -6.84
C HIS A 146 -7.15 -5.22 -6.75
N LEU A 147 -8.04 -5.43 -5.78
CA LEU A 147 -8.57 -6.75 -5.39
C LEU A 147 -10.09 -6.73 -5.35
N ALA A 148 -10.74 -7.67 -6.05
CA ALA A 148 -12.16 -7.92 -5.88
C ALA A 148 -12.38 -8.84 -4.66
N VAL A 149 -13.11 -8.34 -3.66
CA VAL A 149 -13.38 -9.05 -2.40
C VAL A 149 -14.86 -9.40 -2.34
N PRO A 150 -15.24 -10.69 -2.50
CA PRO A 150 -16.62 -11.12 -2.35
C PRO A 150 -17.19 -10.74 -0.98
N GLY A 151 -18.36 -10.09 -1.00
CA GLY A 151 -19.01 -9.59 0.22
C GLY A 151 -18.49 -8.25 0.75
N LEU A 152 -17.64 -7.54 -0.03
CA LEU A 152 -17.12 -6.21 0.33
C LEU A 152 -17.15 -5.22 -0.84
N THR A 153 -16.64 -5.59 -2.03
CA THR A 153 -16.31 -4.61 -3.08
C THR A 153 -17.27 -4.65 -4.28
N ASP A 154 -18.27 -5.53 -4.28
CA ASP A 154 -19.23 -5.71 -5.38
C ASP A 154 -18.55 -5.89 -6.76
N GLY A 155 -17.43 -6.63 -6.79
CA GLY A 155 -16.66 -6.93 -7.98
C GLY A 155 -15.75 -5.79 -8.45
N ARG A 156 -15.64 -4.68 -7.72
CA ARG A 156 -14.72 -3.57 -8.02
C ARG A 156 -13.35 -3.80 -7.35
N PRO A 157 -12.28 -3.14 -7.84
CA PRO A 157 -11.02 -3.08 -7.10
C PRO A 157 -11.20 -2.44 -5.72
N ALA A 158 -10.62 -3.02 -4.67
CA ALA A 158 -10.66 -2.48 -3.31
C ALA A 158 -10.14 -1.03 -3.24
N SER A 159 -9.14 -0.69 -4.03
CA SER A 159 -8.60 0.67 -4.18
C SER A 159 -9.62 1.71 -4.70
N LEU A 160 -10.71 1.26 -5.32
CA LEU A 160 -11.80 2.10 -5.83
C LEU A 160 -13.11 1.91 -5.04
N SER A 161 -13.08 1.21 -3.90
CA SER A 161 -14.24 0.86 -3.09
C SER A 161 -14.26 1.63 -1.76
N ALA A 162 -15.31 2.44 -1.55
CA ALA A 162 -15.53 3.12 -0.28
C ALA A 162 -15.77 2.12 0.87
N ASP A 163 -16.43 1.00 0.60
CA ASP A 163 -16.65 -0.04 1.61
C ASP A 163 -15.32 -0.67 2.08
N ALA A 164 -14.34 -0.81 1.17
CA ALA A 164 -13.02 -1.31 1.52
C ALA A 164 -12.21 -0.27 2.30
N ILE A 165 -12.13 0.98 1.83
CA ILE A 165 -11.26 1.99 2.43
C ILE A 165 -11.94 2.68 3.62
N ILE A 166 -13.13 3.27 3.41
CA ILE A 166 -13.82 4.01 4.48
C ILE A 166 -14.48 3.04 5.44
N GLY A 167 -15.17 2.01 4.94
CA GLY A 167 -15.89 1.07 5.77
C GLY A 167 -14.96 0.15 6.57
N LEU A 168 -14.17 -0.66 5.88
CA LEU A 168 -13.35 -1.70 6.52
C LEU A 168 -12.05 -1.12 7.13
N LEU A 169 -11.20 -0.45 6.32
CA LEU A 169 -9.89 -0.01 6.80
C LEU A 169 -10.01 1.10 7.85
N ARG A 170 -10.76 2.16 7.55
CA ARG A 170 -10.88 3.29 8.48
C ARG A 170 -11.91 3.06 9.58
N GLY A 171 -13.09 2.54 9.21
CA GLY A 171 -14.22 2.40 10.14
C GLY A 171 -14.06 1.22 11.08
N GLU A 172 -13.77 0.03 10.56
CA GLU A 172 -13.72 -1.20 11.35
C GLU A 172 -12.34 -1.44 11.99
N LEU A 173 -11.26 -1.28 11.20
CA LEU A 173 -9.89 -1.46 11.71
C LEU A 173 -9.32 -0.20 12.38
N GLY A 174 -10.02 0.94 12.28
CA GLY A 174 -9.65 2.17 12.98
C GLY A 174 -8.43 2.89 12.40
N PHE A 175 -8.02 2.60 11.16
CA PHE A 175 -6.86 3.22 10.55
C PHE A 175 -7.12 4.68 10.15
N ASP A 176 -6.38 5.62 10.73
CA ASP A 176 -6.50 7.05 10.46
C ASP A 176 -5.33 7.66 9.65
N GLY A 177 -4.29 6.85 9.38
CA GLY A 177 -3.11 7.24 8.62
C GLY A 177 -3.34 7.46 7.12
N LEU A 178 -2.22 7.66 6.39
CA LEU A 178 -2.22 7.86 4.94
C LEU A 178 -2.58 6.56 4.21
N VAL A 179 -3.53 6.66 3.28
CA VAL A 179 -3.91 5.57 2.36
C VAL A 179 -3.41 5.92 0.95
N VAL A 180 -2.59 5.04 0.38
CA VAL A 180 -2.12 5.14 -1.01
C VAL A 180 -2.75 4.05 -1.85
N THR A 181 -3.05 4.31 -3.12
CA THR A 181 -3.45 3.26 -4.06
C THR A 181 -2.24 2.49 -4.56
N ASP A 182 -2.43 1.25 -4.99
CA ASP A 182 -1.52 0.63 -5.94
C ASP A 182 -1.57 1.39 -7.28
N ASP A 183 -0.70 1.07 -8.24
CA ASP A 183 -0.61 1.81 -9.50
C ASP A 183 -1.92 1.71 -10.32
N LEU A 184 -2.60 2.83 -10.43
CA LEU A 184 -3.89 2.94 -11.14
C LEU A 184 -3.81 2.63 -12.64
N SER A 185 -2.62 2.45 -13.19
CA SER A 185 -2.41 2.02 -14.57
C SER A 185 -2.32 0.49 -14.76
N MET A 186 -2.36 -0.30 -13.68
CA MET A 186 -2.30 -1.76 -13.72
C MET A 186 -3.51 -2.38 -14.41
N GLY A 187 -3.34 -3.56 -15.01
CA GLY A 187 -4.38 -4.25 -15.77
C GLY A 187 -5.67 -4.48 -15.00
N ALA A 188 -5.60 -4.66 -13.70
CA ALA A 188 -6.77 -4.78 -12.81
C ALA A 188 -7.70 -3.55 -12.80
N VAL A 189 -7.20 -2.37 -13.14
CA VAL A 189 -7.96 -1.11 -13.22
C VAL A 189 -8.13 -0.66 -14.66
N ALA A 190 -7.08 -0.71 -15.47
CA ALA A 190 -7.08 -0.23 -16.85
C ALA A 190 -8.08 -0.95 -17.77
N GLY A 191 -8.48 -2.18 -17.41
CA GLY A 191 -9.55 -2.91 -18.08
C GLY A 191 -10.97 -2.40 -17.81
N GLU A 192 -11.14 -1.62 -16.73
CA GLU A 192 -12.44 -1.15 -16.24
C GLU A 192 -12.66 0.34 -16.55
N THR A 193 -11.62 1.17 -16.45
CA THR A 193 -11.74 2.63 -16.59
C THR A 193 -10.40 3.28 -16.98
N ASP A 194 -10.43 4.52 -17.45
CA ASP A 194 -9.20 5.29 -17.66
C ASP A 194 -8.60 5.77 -16.32
N VAL A 195 -7.29 6.12 -16.35
CA VAL A 195 -6.53 6.46 -15.14
C VAL A 195 -7.05 7.72 -14.45
N ALA A 196 -7.59 8.70 -15.19
CA ALA A 196 -8.13 9.92 -14.60
C ALA A 196 -9.43 9.66 -13.83
N GLU A 197 -10.31 8.83 -14.38
CA GLU A 197 -11.53 8.40 -13.69
C GLU A 197 -11.19 7.48 -12.52
N ALA A 198 -10.21 6.56 -12.66
CA ALA A 198 -9.72 5.75 -11.55
C ALA A 198 -9.19 6.61 -10.40
N ALA A 199 -8.45 7.69 -10.72
CA ALA A 199 -7.95 8.65 -9.74
C ALA A 199 -9.09 9.34 -8.97
N ARG A 200 -10.16 9.77 -9.67
CA ARG A 200 -11.34 10.35 -9.05
C ARG A 200 -12.07 9.35 -8.15
N LEU A 201 -12.28 8.12 -8.63
CA LEU A 201 -12.95 7.06 -7.88
C LEU A 201 -12.15 6.70 -6.61
N ALA A 202 -10.83 6.56 -6.72
CA ALA A 202 -9.97 6.23 -5.59
C ALA A 202 -10.01 7.32 -4.49
N LEU A 203 -9.93 8.61 -4.87
CA LEU A 203 -10.09 9.71 -3.91
C LEU A 203 -11.48 9.69 -3.27
N THR A 204 -12.53 9.51 -4.05
CA THR A 204 -13.90 9.41 -3.52
C THR A 204 -14.05 8.23 -2.57
N ALA A 205 -13.38 7.10 -2.85
CA ALA A 205 -13.37 5.91 -2.02
C ALA A 205 -12.59 6.08 -0.70
N GLY A 206 -11.79 7.14 -0.53
CA GLY A 206 -11.08 7.41 0.71
C GLY A 206 -9.55 7.30 0.64
N ALA A 207 -8.97 7.03 -0.54
CA ALA A 207 -7.52 7.11 -0.76
C ALA A 207 -7.02 8.55 -0.66
N ASP A 208 -5.79 8.76 -0.19
CA ASP A 208 -5.20 10.08 0.01
C ASP A 208 -4.09 10.37 -1.00
N LEU A 209 -3.35 9.34 -1.41
CA LEU A 209 -2.25 9.43 -2.37
C LEU A 209 -2.51 8.46 -3.52
N LEU A 210 -2.36 8.92 -4.74
CA LEU A 210 -2.63 8.16 -5.95
C LEU A 210 -1.30 7.79 -6.62
N LEU A 211 -1.02 6.50 -6.80
CA LEU A 211 0.12 6.04 -7.57
C LEU A 211 -0.27 5.92 -9.04
N VAL A 212 0.52 6.56 -9.91
CA VAL A 212 0.32 6.54 -11.37
C VAL A 212 1.67 6.25 -12.04
N GLY A 213 1.85 5.04 -12.55
CA GLY A 213 3.11 4.57 -13.10
C GLY A 213 3.60 5.34 -14.33
N PRO A 214 2.83 5.50 -15.41
CA PRO A 214 3.26 6.27 -16.55
C PRO A 214 3.25 7.78 -16.28
N ALA A 215 4.42 8.43 -16.31
CA ALA A 215 4.54 9.88 -16.10
C ALA A 215 3.63 10.70 -17.05
N THR A 216 3.31 10.17 -18.23
CA THR A 216 2.40 10.78 -19.20
C THR A 216 0.95 10.84 -18.72
N GLN A 217 0.56 10.03 -17.75
CA GLN A 217 -0.80 9.99 -17.19
C GLN A 217 -0.97 10.91 -15.97
N VAL A 218 0.11 11.37 -15.35
CA VAL A 218 0.05 12.19 -14.13
C VAL A 218 -0.68 13.52 -14.37
N VAL A 219 -0.29 14.26 -15.42
CA VAL A 219 -0.91 15.55 -15.73
C VAL A 219 -2.38 15.40 -16.17
N PRO A 220 -2.73 14.47 -17.08
CA PRO A 220 -4.14 14.19 -17.39
C PRO A 220 -4.98 13.84 -16.16
N SER A 221 -4.48 12.99 -15.26
CA SER A 221 -5.19 12.63 -14.03
C SER A 221 -5.41 13.84 -13.12
N ALA A 222 -4.40 14.70 -12.94
CA ALA A 222 -4.53 15.91 -12.15
C ALA A 222 -5.60 16.87 -12.74
N TRP A 223 -5.63 17.07 -14.05
CA TRP A 223 -6.68 17.87 -14.70
C TRP A 223 -8.06 17.22 -14.58
N GLY A 224 -8.13 15.88 -14.64
CA GLY A 224 -9.37 15.13 -14.40
C GLY A 224 -9.94 15.40 -13.00
N LEU A 225 -9.08 15.46 -11.96
CA LEU A 225 -9.50 15.79 -10.60
C LEU A 225 -9.98 17.25 -10.47
N VAL A 226 -9.29 18.21 -11.12
CA VAL A 226 -9.75 19.62 -11.15
C VAL A 226 -11.14 19.71 -11.79
N ALA A 227 -11.33 19.07 -12.95
CA ALA A 227 -12.63 19.05 -13.63
C ALA A 227 -13.72 18.36 -12.78
N ALA A 228 -13.37 17.33 -12.00
CA ALA A 228 -14.29 16.64 -11.10
C ALA A 228 -14.75 17.52 -9.94
N ILE A 229 -13.88 18.41 -9.43
CA ILE A 229 -14.26 19.41 -8.43
C ILE A 229 -15.17 20.46 -9.06
N ASP A 230 -14.82 20.99 -10.23
CA ASP A 230 -15.61 22.04 -10.93
C ASP A 230 -17.03 21.55 -11.26
N ASN A 231 -17.20 20.29 -11.62
CA ASN A 231 -18.50 19.69 -11.92
C ASN A 231 -19.18 19.01 -10.71
N GLN A 232 -18.59 19.12 -9.51
CA GLN A 232 -19.09 18.58 -8.24
C GLN A 232 -19.19 17.04 -8.17
N SER A 233 -18.47 16.31 -9.01
CA SER A 233 -18.37 14.84 -8.94
C SER A 233 -17.28 14.35 -7.97
N LEU A 234 -16.44 15.26 -7.46
CA LEU A 234 -15.51 15.07 -6.36
C LEU A 234 -15.69 16.20 -5.33
N ASP A 235 -15.90 15.84 -4.08
CA ASP A 235 -16.00 16.80 -2.99
C ASP A 235 -14.61 17.40 -2.70
N VAL A 236 -14.51 18.73 -2.72
CA VAL A 236 -13.29 19.47 -2.40
C VAL A 236 -12.80 19.20 -0.97
N GLU A 237 -13.72 18.97 -0.02
CA GLU A 237 -13.35 18.64 1.35
C GLU A 237 -12.66 17.27 1.42
N ARG A 238 -13.06 16.30 0.60
CA ARG A 238 -12.36 15.01 0.48
C ARG A 238 -10.93 15.19 -0.03
N LEU A 239 -10.73 16.07 -1.02
CA LEU A 239 -9.38 16.40 -1.50
C LEU A 239 -8.54 17.09 -0.40
N ASN A 240 -9.13 18.05 0.33
CA ASN A 240 -8.45 18.73 1.45
C ASN A 240 -7.99 17.72 2.51
N GLN A 241 -8.82 16.76 2.89
CA GLN A 241 -8.45 15.71 3.84
C GLN A 241 -7.28 14.86 3.34
N ALA A 242 -7.25 14.51 2.04
CA ALA A 242 -6.14 13.79 1.43
C ALA A 242 -4.84 14.59 1.49
N VAL A 243 -4.92 15.86 1.12
CA VAL A 243 -3.77 16.80 1.14
C VAL A 243 -3.21 16.93 2.57
N VAL A 244 -4.07 17.12 3.57
CA VAL A 244 -3.67 17.23 4.99
C VAL A 244 -2.90 15.98 5.43
N ARG A 245 -3.41 14.77 5.14
CA ARG A 245 -2.70 13.52 5.48
C ARG A 245 -1.38 13.38 4.73
N GLY A 246 -1.34 13.76 3.44
CA GLY A 246 -0.12 13.75 2.64
C GLY A 246 0.96 14.71 3.17
N PHE A 247 0.58 15.88 3.71
CA PHE A 247 1.50 16.81 4.36
C PHE A 247 1.93 16.31 5.74
N ALA A 248 1.01 15.78 6.53
CA ALA A 248 1.31 15.21 7.85
C ALA A 248 2.38 14.12 7.78
N LEU A 249 2.32 13.22 6.78
CA LEU A 249 3.35 12.21 6.52
C LEU A 249 4.74 12.83 6.31
N ARG A 250 4.80 14.05 5.82
CA ARG A 250 6.05 14.81 5.55
C ARG A 250 6.50 15.66 6.72
N GLY A 251 5.80 15.59 7.87
CA GLY A 251 6.06 16.44 9.03
C GLY A 251 5.78 17.94 8.77
N VAL A 252 4.95 18.23 7.76
CA VAL A 252 4.57 19.62 7.41
C VAL A 252 3.16 19.89 7.92
N ASP A 253 3.00 20.95 8.72
CA ASP A 253 1.67 21.45 9.09
C ASP A 253 1.10 22.27 7.92
N PRO A 254 0.07 21.78 7.21
CA PRO A 254 -0.51 22.52 6.08
C PRO A 254 -1.26 23.79 6.50
N CYS A 255 -1.64 23.90 7.79
CA CYS A 255 -2.31 25.10 8.34
C CYS A 255 -1.33 26.19 8.80
N GLY A 256 -0.04 25.88 8.83
CA GLY A 256 1.04 26.79 9.20
C GLY A 256 1.77 27.43 8.00
N LEU A 257 1.28 27.26 6.77
CA LEU A 257 1.84 27.82 5.53
C LEU A 257 1.17 29.13 5.17
#